data_a724d1ab5c00ff8fe25bffcfa75af5d3
#
_entry.id   a724d1ab5c00ff8fe25bffcfa75af5d3
#
_cell.length_a   1.000
_cell.length_b   1.000
_cell.length_c   1.000
_cell.angle_alpha   90.00
_cell.angle_beta   90.00
_cell.angle_gamma   90.00
#
_symmetry.space_group_name_H-M   'P 1'
#
loop_
_entity.id
_entity.type
_entity.pdbx_description
1 polymer ?
#
loop_
_entity_poly.entity_id
_entity_poly.type
_entity_poly.pdbx_seq_one_letter_code
_entity_poly.pdbx_strand_id
1 'polypeptide(L)'
;MKTRDLHVISIRPLLPPAILIEELPLSEKGSVVVSRARKEVGHILDGEDDRLVVIVGPCSIHDPLAGLEYARRLEAVADELGEDLRIVMRVYFEKPRTTVGWKGLINDPHLDGSFVINEGLRLARRLLLDLVELGLPSGCEFLDPITPQFISDLVTWGAIGARTTESQVHRELASGLSMPVGFKNGTDGGVQIAIDAVRAAAHPHRFLGVTEQGLAGIVSTRGNPDCHVILRGGQDGPNYDTASVQKTLAALRDAGLPARVMIDTSHGNSDKDHRRQPAVARDIAAQIAQGEPGIIGVMLESFLVNGRQDLKDRKHLVYGQSITDACLGWEMTVPVLHDLAAAVRARRKVRQ
;
A
#
# COMPACT_ATOMS: atom_id res chain seq x y z
N MET A 1 38.94 11.87 -22.83
CA MET A 1 38.54 11.78 -21.42
C MET A 1 37.21 11.02 -21.36
N LYS A 2 37.04 10.05 -20.43
CA LYS A 2 35.77 9.39 -20.20
C LYS A 2 34.84 10.35 -19.43
N THR A 3 33.64 10.60 -19.93
CA THR A 3 32.70 11.58 -19.34
C THR A 3 31.38 10.92 -18.85
N ARG A 4 31.26 9.61 -19.04
CA ARG A 4 30.06 8.80 -18.76
C ARG A 4 30.45 7.62 -17.88
N ASP A 5 29.52 7.19 -17.01
CA ASP A 5 29.63 6.00 -16.14
C ASP A 5 30.86 5.99 -15.21
N LEU A 6 31.28 7.18 -14.74
CA LEU A 6 32.48 7.31 -13.89
C LEU A 6 32.33 6.65 -12.52
N HIS A 7 31.08 6.54 -12.03
CA HIS A 7 30.74 5.97 -10.74
C HIS A 7 29.92 4.67 -10.85
N VAL A 8 29.71 4.16 -12.09
CA VAL A 8 29.02 2.90 -12.33
C VAL A 8 30.05 1.76 -12.34
N ILE A 9 29.90 0.81 -11.40
CA ILE A 9 30.78 -0.35 -11.29
C ILE A 9 30.39 -1.42 -12.30
N SER A 10 29.09 -1.71 -12.45
CA SER A 10 28.57 -2.70 -13.38
C SER A 10 27.11 -2.43 -13.73
N ILE A 11 26.70 -2.89 -14.90
CA ILE A 11 25.29 -2.97 -15.33
C ILE A 11 25.03 -4.42 -15.66
N ARG A 12 24.04 -5.02 -15.00
CA ARG A 12 23.58 -6.39 -15.27
C ARG A 12 22.18 -6.36 -15.89
N PRO A 13 21.85 -7.29 -16.79
CA PRO A 13 20.51 -7.37 -17.36
C PRO A 13 19.46 -7.61 -16.30
N LEU A 14 18.38 -6.82 -16.36
CA LEU A 14 17.14 -7.12 -15.68
C LEU A 14 16.32 -8.07 -16.55
N LEU A 15 15.71 -9.08 -15.94
CA LEU A 15 14.74 -9.95 -16.60
C LEU A 15 13.63 -9.10 -17.24
N PRO A 16 13.28 -9.31 -18.53
CA PRO A 16 12.11 -8.64 -19.10
C PRO A 16 10.81 -9.00 -18.37
N PRO A 17 9.90 -8.05 -18.11
CA PRO A 17 8.60 -8.33 -17.49
C PRO A 17 7.82 -9.44 -18.19
N ALA A 18 7.80 -9.47 -19.53
CA ALA A 18 7.11 -10.49 -20.31
C ALA A 18 7.57 -11.93 -19.96
N ILE A 19 8.87 -12.12 -19.74
CA ILE A 19 9.42 -13.44 -19.35
C ILE A 19 8.93 -13.84 -17.96
N LEU A 20 8.93 -12.91 -17.01
CA LEU A 20 8.43 -13.20 -15.67
C LEU A 20 6.93 -13.51 -15.65
N ILE A 21 6.14 -12.78 -16.45
CA ILE A 21 4.71 -13.03 -16.60
C ILE A 21 4.45 -14.39 -17.24
N GLU A 22 5.25 -14.80 -18.22
CA GLU A 22 5.17 -16.12 -18.84
C GLU A 22 5.58 -17.26 -17.87
N GLU A 23 6.65 -17.06 -17.09
CA GLU A 23 7.09 -18.02 -16.06
C GLU A 23 6.07 -18.17 -14.92
N LEU A 24 5.37 -17.09 -14.57
CA LEU A 24 4.46 -16.97 -13.43
C LEU A 24 3.15 -16.29 -13.86
N PRO A 25 2.33 -16.94 -14.68
CA PRO A 25 1.13 -16.34 -15.23
C PRO A 25 0.03 -16.18 -14.19
N LEU A 26 -0.77 -15.11 -14.33
CA LEU A 26 -2.02 -14.92 -13.57
C LEU A 26 -3.08 -15.90 -14.10
N SER A 27 -3.70 -16.65 -13.20
CA SER A 27 -4.82 -17.54 -13.52
C SER A 27 -6.10 -16.77 -13.83
N GLU A 28 -7.05 -17.41 -14.54
CA GLU A 28 -8.39 -16.81 -14.74
C GLU A 28 -9.07 -16.50 -13.41
N LYS A 29 -9.02 -17.41 -12.42
CA LYS A 29 -9.53 -17.21 -11.08
C LYS A 29 -8.89 -15.99 -10.42
N GLY A 30 -7.58 -15.88 -10.45
CA GLY A 30 -6.84 -14.74 -9.90
C GLY A 30 -7.20 -13.42 -10.58
N SER A 31 -7.38 -13.43 -11.91
CA SER A 31 -7.82 -12.24 -12.67
C SER A 31 -9.20 -11.75 -12.21
N VAL A 32 -10.14 -12.67 -11.94
CA VAL A 32 -11.46 -12.33 -11.37
C VAL A 32 -11.32 -11.70 -9.99
N VAL A 33 -10.49 -12.28 -9.11
CA VAL A 33 -10.24 -11.73 -7.77
C VAL A 33 -9.73 -10.30 -7.83
N VAL A 34 -8.68 -10.04 -8.63
CA VAL A 34 -8.08 -8.71 -8.75
C VAL A 34 -9.07 -7.70 -9.35
N SER A 35 -9.72 -8.04 -10.48
CA SER A 35 -10.61 -7.11 -11.17
C SER A 35 -11.86 -6.79 -10.36
N ARG A 36 -12.44 -7.78 -9.66
CA ARG A 36 -13.56 -7.58 -8.74
C ARG A 36 -13.15 -6.67 -7.58
N ALA A 37 -12.02 -6.96 -6.95
CA ALA A 37 -11.56 -6.19 -5.81
C ALA A 37 -11.21 -4.73 -6.17
N ARG A 38 -10.65 -4.47 -7.36
CA ARG A 38 -10.44 -3.10 -7.87
C ARG A 38 -11.74 -2.34 -8.02
N LYS A 39 -12.77 -2.97 -8.60
CA LYS A 39 -14.10 -2.35 -8.74
C LYS A 39 -14.74 -2.05 -7.39
N GLU A 40 -14.67 -2.99 -6.44
CA GLU A 40 -15.23 -2.79 -5.10
C GLU A 40 -14.54 -1.65 -4.37
N VAL A 41 -13.21 -1.54 -4.44
CA VAL A 41 -12.48 -0.39 -3.88
C VAL A 41 -12.87 0.91 -4.59
N GLY A 42 -13.01 0.91 -5.92
CA GLY A 42 -13.49 2.05 -6.68
C GLY A 42 -14.89 2.50 -6.23
N HIS A 43 -15.85 1.58 -6.11
CA HIS A 43 -17.22 1.89 -5.64
C HIS A 43 -17.22 2.46 -4.20
N ILE A 44 -16.32 2.00 -3.32
CA ILE A 44 -16.15 2.59 -1.97
C ILE A 44 -15.60 4.02 -2.10
N LEU A 45 -14.63 4.25 -2.98
CA LEU A 45 -14.09 5.58 -3.25
C LEU A 45 -15.14 6.53 -3.81
N ASP A 46 -16.06 6.06 -4.65
CA ASP A 46 -17.15 6.86 -5.20
C ASP A 46 -18.36 6.99 -4.25
N GLY A 47 -18.41 6.17 -3.19
CA GLY A 47 -19.50 6.13 -2.20
C GLY A 47 -20.73 5.37 -2.66
N GLU A 48 -20.59 4.58 -3.69
CA GLU A 48 -21.63 3.62 -4.15
C GLU A 48 -21.68 2.39 -3.25
N ASP A 49 -20.56 2.04 -2.60
CA ASP A 49 -20.44 0.97 -1.62
C ASP A 49 -20.11 1.58 -0.25
N ASP A 50 -20.85 1.23 0.76
CA ASP A 50 -20.73 1.81 2.10
C ASP A 50 -19.77 1.04 3.02
N ARG A 51 -19.12 0.00 2.53
CA ARG A 51 -18.07 -0.71 3.27
C ARG A 51 -16.85 0.19 3.51
N LEU A 52 -15.97 -0.25 4.39
CA LEU A 52 -14.70 0.41 4.66
C LEU A 52 -13.55 -0.38 4.04
N VAL A 53 -12.66 0.26 3.30
CA VAL A 53 -11.42 -0.36 2.82
C VAL A 53 -10.45 -0.50 3.98
N VAL A 54 -9.92 -1.69 4.24
CA VAL A 54 -8.90 -1.90 5.26
C VAL A 54 -7.64 -2.50 4.64
N ILE A 55 -6.57 -1.70 4.59
CA ILE A 55 -5.26 -2.14 4.11
C ILE A 55 -4.46 -2.61 5.32
N VAL A 56 -4.30 -3.92 5.50
CA VAL A 56 -3.69 -4.49 6.71
C VAL A 56 -2.65 -5.56 6.37
N GLY A 57 -1.48 -5.48 6.99
CA GLY A 57 -0.40 -6.44 6.80
C GLY A 57 0.96 -5.88 7.19
N PRO A 58 2.05 -6.61 6.95
CA PRO A 58 3.39 -6.26 7.40
C PRO A 58 3.86 -4.89 6.90
N CYS A 59 4.69 -4.22 7.69
CA CYS A 59 5.39 -3.02 7.23
C CYS A 59 6.16 -3.29 5.92
N SER A 60 6.81 -4.47 5.85
CA SER A 60 7.44 -5.01 4.64
C SER A 60 7.47 -6.53 4.68
N ILE A 61 7.43 -7.14 3.51
CA ILE A 61 7.64 -8.58 3.35
C ILE A 61 9.14 -8.84 3.23
N HIS A 62 9.71 -9.54 4.18
CA HIS A 62 11.10 -10.02 4.13
C HIS A 62 11.17 -11.56 4.09
N ASP A 63 10.12 -12.22 4.53
CA ASP A 63 9.93 -13.66 4.52
C ASP A 63 8.59 -13.98 3.82
N PRO A 64 8.62 -14.50 2.57
CA PRO A 64 7.40 -14.86 1.85
C PRO A 64 6.57 -15.95 2.54
N LEU A 65 7.20 -16.88 3.28
CA LEU A 65 6.48 -17.96 3.99
C LEU A 65 5.67 -17.40 5.14
N ALA A 66 6.27 -16.53 5.95
CA ALA A 66 5.55 -15.84 7.02
C ALA A 66 4.46 -14.90 6.47
N GLY A 67 4.72 -14.26 5.31
CA GLY A 67 3.71 -13.48 4.59
C GLY A 67 2.51 -14.32 4.15
N LEU A 68 2.75 -15.51 3.62
CA LEU A 68 1.68 -16.42 3.19
C LEU A 68 0.91 -17.01 4.39
N GLU A 69 1.58 -17.29 5.51
CA GLU A 69 0.90 -17.71 6.74
C GLU A 69 -0.03 -16.59 7.26
N TYR A 70 0.46 -15.34 7.27
CA TYR A 70 -0.36 -14.19 7.64
C TYR A 70 -1.58 -14.06 6.71
N ALA A 71 -1.39 -14.24 5.40
CA ALA A 71 -2.46 -14.19 4.41
C ALA A 71 -3.56 -15.21 4.68
N ARG A 72 -3.21 -16.48 4.99
CA ARG A 72 -4.18 -17.52 5.31
C ARG A 72 -5.02 -17.21 6.55
N ARG A 73 -4.41 -16.59 7.56
CA ARG A 73 -5.14 -16.14 8.75
C ARG A 73 -6.06 -14.96 8.43
N LEU A 74 -5.58 -14.03 7.59
CA LEU A 74 -6.32 -12.83 7.22
C LEU A 74 -7.50 -13.14 6.31
N GLU A 75 -7.39 -14.11 5.42
CA GLU A 75 -8.46 -14.53 4.52
C GLU A 75 -9.71 -14.96 5.30
N ALA A 76 -9.57 -15.79 6.35
CA ALA A 76 -10.69 -16.21 7.17
C ALA A 76 -11.42 -15.01 7.83
N VAL A 77 -10.67 -14.01 8.31
CA VAL A 77 -11.25 -12.77 8.89
C VAL A 77 -11.87 -11.89 7.80
N ALA A 78 -11.27 -11.86 6.61
CA ALA A 78 -11.79 -11.10 5.49
C ALA A 78 -13.14 -11.64 5.00
N ASP A 79 -13.31 -12.95 5.00
CA ASP A 79 -14.59 -13.60 4.69
C ASP A 79 -15.65 -13.32 5.76
N GLU A 80 -15.28 -13.43 7.04
CA GLU A 80 -16.17 -13.15 8.17
C GLU A 80 -16.70 -11.71 8.17
N LEU A 81 -15.84 -10.73 7.86
CA LEU A 81 -16.16 -9.31 7.95
C LEU A 81 -16.51 -8.66 6.58
N GLY A 82 -16.68 -9.46 5.53
CA GLY A 82 -16.85 -9.02 4.14
C GLY A 82 -18.08 -8.15 3.87
N GLU A 83 -19.11 -8.24 4.70
CA GLU A 83 -20.31 -7.39 4.65
C GLU A 83 -20.02 -5.92 5.05
N ASP A 84 -19.01 -5.69 5.88
CA ASP A 84 -18.69 -4.39 6.46
C ASP A 84 -17.36 -3.82 5.96
N LEU A 85 -16.39 -4.71 5.72
CA LEU A 85 -15.03 -4.33 5.36
C LEU A 85 -14.64 -4.93 4.00
N ARG A 86 -13.93 -4.14 3.20
CA ARG A 86 -13.14 -4.65 2.08
C ARG A 86 -11.68 -4.74 2.52
N ILE A 87 -11.28 -5.92 3.00
CA ILE A 87 -9.92 -6.16 3.47
C ILE A 87 -9.01 -6.40 2.25
N VAL A 88 -7.87 -5.71 2.23
CA VAL A 88 -6.79 -5.83 1.24
C VAL A 88 -5.50 -6.05 2.01
N MET A 89 -4.79 -7.14 1.74
CA MET A 89 -3.53 -7.42 2.41
C MET A 89 -2.43 -6.46 1.96
N ARG A 90 -1.81 -5.78 2.91
CA ARG A 90 -0.63 -4.95 2.67
C ARG A 90 0.59 -5.84 2.39
N VAL A 91 1.18 -5.71 1.19
CA VAL A 91 2.30 -6.53 0.71
C VAL A 91 3.37 -5.63 0.12
N TYR A 92 4.17 -4.99 0.97
CA TYR A 92 5.19 -4.04 0.56
C TYR A 92 6.53 -4.74 0.39
N PHE A 93 7.04 -4.77 -0.84
CA PHE A 93 8.29 -5.42 -1.22
C PHE A 93 9.47 -4.46 -1.30
N GLU A 94 9.21 -3.16 -1.35
CA GLU A 94 10.19 -2.10 -1.47
C GLU A 94 10.10 -1.16 -0.27
N LYS A 95 11.24 -0.68 0.21
CA LYS A 95 11.28 0.23 1.36
C LYS A 95 12.14 1.46 1.06
N PRO A 96 11.55 2.67 1.09
CA PRO A 96 12.32 3.90 0.98
C PRO A 96 13.18 4.06 2.23
N ARG A 97 14.50 4.24 2.03
CA ARG A 97 15.45 4.46 3.13
C ARG A 97 15.96 5.88 3.10
N THR A 98 15.89 6.57 4.23
CA THR A 98 16.41 7.94 4.36
C THR A 98 17.93 7.97 4.25
N THR A 99 18.59 6.92 4.73
CA THR A 99 20.05 6.75 4.65
C THR A 99 20.35 5.40 4.00
N VAL A 100 21.06 4.51 4.71
CA VAL A 100 21.35 3.14 4.28
C VAL A 100 20.45 2.14 5.00
N GLY A 101 20.29 0.94 4.44
CA GLY A 101 19.52 -0.14 5.04
C GLY A 101 18.94 -1.07 3.98
N TRP A 102 18.33 -2.16 4.41
CA TRP A 102 17.66 -3.11 3.53
C TRP A 102 16.52 -2.43 2.74
N LYS A 103 16.59 -2.55 1.41
CA LYS A 103 15.69 -1.85 0.47
C LYS A 103 14.41 -2.62 0.14
N GLY A 104 14.24 -3.81 0.67
CA GLY A 104 13.07 -4.65 0.42
C GLY A 104 13.40 -5.97 -0.26
N LEU A 105 12.40 -6.86 -0.31
CA LEU A 105 12.54 -8.23 -0.84
C LEU A 105 12.98 -8.24 -2.30
N ILE A 106 12.47 -7.33 -3.12
CA ILE A 106 12.84 -7.28 -4.55
C ILE A 106 14.33 -6.97 -4.69
N ASN A 107 14.85 -6.02 -3.91
CA ASN A 107 16.23 -5.58 -4.06
C ASN A 107 17.24 -6.55 -3.44
N ASP A 108 16.94 -7.10 -2.26
CA ASP A 108 17.85 -7.98 -1.50
C ASP A 108 17.05 -9.09 -0.81
N PRO A 109 16.65 -10.14 -1.59
CA PRO A 109 15.77 -11.20 -1.11
C PRO A 109 16.43 -12.08 -0.04
N HIS A 110 17.76 -12.16 -0.02
CA HIS A 110 18.49 -13.01 0.91
C HIS A 110 18.92 -12.30 2.18
N LEU A 111 18.68 -10.99 2.32
CA LEU A 111 19.09 -10.18 3.48
C LEU A 111 20.60 -10.20 3.73
N ASP A 112 21.41 -10.32 2.66
CA ASP A 112 22.87 -10.49 2.75
C ASP A 112 23.67 -9.48 1.89
N GLY A 113 22.95 -8.53 1.23
CA GLY A 113 23.57 -7.55 0.36
C GLY A 113 23.99 -8.10 -1.00
N SER A 114 23.55 -9.29 -1.38
CA SER A 114 23.83 -9.89 -2.70
C SER A 114 23.10 -9.21 -3.85
N PHE A 115 21.99 -8.54 -3.57
CA PHE A 115 21.16 -7.81 -4.53
C PHE A 115 20.77 -8.64 -5.77
N VAL A 116 20.28 -9.87 -5.54
CA VAL A 116 19.80 -10.76 -6.61
C VAL A 116 18.38 -10.36 -7.04
N ILE A 117 18.26 -9.17 -7.65
CA ILE A 117 16.98 -8.50 -7.95
C ILE A 117 16.05 -9.38 -8.81
N ASN A 118 16.59 -10.08 -9.81
CA ASN A 118 15.77 -10.97 -10.67
C ASN A 118 15.09 -12.09 -9.87
N GLU A 119 15.72 -12.58 -8.80
CA GLU A 119 15.12 -13.55 -7.89
C GLU A 119 14.08 -12.88 -6.98
N GLY A 120 14.41 -11.69 -6.45
CA GLY A 120 13.48 -10.91 -5.66
C GLY A 120 12.17 -10.60 -6.38
N LEU A 121 12.21 -10.28 -7.67
CA LEU A 121 11.02 -10.09 -8.51
C LEU A 121 10.19 -11.38 -8.64
N ARG A 122 10.84 -12.54 -8.81
CA ARG A 122 10.14 -13.83 -8.85
C ARG A 122 9.47 -14.17 -7.53
N LEU A 123 10.14 -13.93 -6.41
CA LEU A 123 9.58 -14.17 -5.07
C LEU A 123 8.39 -13.26 -4.79
N ALA A 124 8.50 -11.98 -5.14
CA ALA A 124 7.42 -11.01 -4.99
C ALA A 124 6.18 -11.42 -5.83
N ARG A 125 6.37 -11.71 -7.11
CA ARG A 125 5.28 -12.12 -8.00
C ARG A 125 4.66 -13.46 -7.54
N ARG A 126 5.48 -14.44 -7.11
CA ARG A 126 4.99 -15.74 -6.60
C ARG A 126 4.07 -15.52 -5.38
N LEU A 127 4.49 -14.72 -4.41
CA LEU A 127 3.66 -14.45 -3.23
C LEU A 127 2.34 -13.79 -3.63
N LEU A 128 2.34 -12.83 -4.56
CA LEU A 128 1.11 -12.20 -5.04
C LEU A 128 0.19 -13.20 -5.73
N LEU A 129 0.71 -14.14 -6.52
CA LEU A 129 -0.07 -15.23 -7.11
C LEU A 129 -0.69 -16.11 -6.03
N ASP A 130 0.09 -16.50 -5.02
CA ASP A 130 -0.42 -17.32 -3.92
C ASP A 130 -1.56 -16.59 -3.17
N LEU A 131 -1.49 -15.26 -3.00
CA LEU A 131 -2.56 -14.48 -2.39
C LEU A 131 -3.85 -14.46 -3.24
N VAL A 132 -3.74 -14.22 -4.54
CA VAL A 132 -4.94 -14.20 -5.41
C VAL A 132 -5.57 -15.58 -5.55
N GLU A 133 -4.80 -16.66 -5.48
CA GLU A 133 -5.34 -18.03 -5.43
C GLU A 133 -6.08 -18.34 -4.11
N LEU A 134 -5.69 -17.72 -3.00
CA LEU A 134 -6.46 -17.72 -1.75
C LEU A 134 -7.75 -16.88 -1.85
N GLY A 135 -7.88 -16.00 -2.84
CA GLY A 135 -8.99 -15.06 -2.95
C GLY A 135 -8.74 -13.73 -2.22
N LEU A 136 -7.54 -13.52 -1.68
CA LEU A 136 -7.19 -12.34 -0.90
C LEU A 136 -6.55 -11.26 -1.79
N PRO A 137 -7.16 -10.07 -1.94
CA PRO A 137 -6.59 -8.98 -2.70
C PRO A 137 -5.38 -8.35 -1.98
N SER A 138 -4.43 -7.83 -2.76
CA SER A 138 -3.18 -7.26 -2.27
C SER A 138 -3.05 -5.76 -2.55
N GLY A 139 -2.32 -5.06 -1.66
CA GLY A 139 -1.94 -3.66 -1.80
C GLY A 139 -0.43 -3.48 -1.68
N CYS A 140 0.19 -2.79 -2.64
CA CYS A 140 1.63 -2.54 -2.69
C CYS A 140 1.95 -1.04 -2.66
N GLU A 141 3.11 -0.66 -2.10
CA GLU A 141 3.72 0.64 -2.37
C GLU A 141 4.59 0.52 -3.63
N PHE A 142 4.42 1.43 -4.58
CA PHE A 142 5.28 1.52 -5.75
C PHE A 142 6.35 2.57 -5.52
N LEU A 143 7.59 2.12 -5.35
CA LEU A 143 8.74 2.97 -5.13
C LEU A 143 9.61 3.08 -6.38
N ASP A 144 10.02 1.96 -6.95
CA ASP A 144 10.72 1.92 -8.23
C ASP A 144 9.72 2.00 -9.40
N PRO A 145 9.92 2.93 -10.36
CA PRO A 145 8.97 3.11 -11.46
C PRO A 145 8.92 1.93 -12.45
N ILE A 146 9.86 0.98 -12.38
CA ILE A 146 9.88 -0.22 -13.24
C ILE A 146 9.14 -1.40 -12.61
N THR A 147 9.14 -1.49 -11.28
CA THR A 147 8.50 -2.60 -10.53
C THR A 147 7.05 -2.88 -10.95
N PRO A 148 6.19 -1.88 -11.25
CA PRO A 148 4.82 -2.15 -11.68
C PRO A 148 4.71 -3.04 -12.91
N GLN A 149 5.65 -3.00 -13.85
CA GLN A 149 5.63 -3.83 -15.05
C GLN A 149 5.71 -5.35 -14.74
N PHE A 150 6.20 -5.70 -13.56
CA PHE A 150 6.38 -7.10 -13.13
C PHE A 150 5.22 -7.63 -12.28
N ILE A 151 4.46 -6.75 -11.61
CA ILE A 151 3.52 -7.19 -10.57
C ILE A 151 2.17 -6.48 -10.59
N SER A 152 1.99 -5.40 -11.36
CA SER A 152 0.77 -4.58 -11.26
C SER A 152 -0.50 -5.31 -11.66
N ASP A 153 -0.42 -6.34 -12.51
CA ASP A 153 -1.55 -7.19 -12.89
C ASP A 153 -2.14 -7.98 -11.72
N LEU A 154 -1.36 -8.17 -10.63
CA LEU A 154 -1.74 -8.90 -9.41
C LEU A 154 -2.16 -7.98 -8.26
N VAL A 155 -1.94 -6.67 -8.38
CA VAL A 155 -2.16 -5.71 -7.30
C VAL A 155 -3.55 -5.06 -7.42
N THR A 156 -4.28 -5.03 -6.31
CA THR A 156 -5.63 -4.45 -6.24
C THR A 156 -5.62 -2.97 -5.88
N TRP A 157 -4.67 -2.54 -5.04
CA TRP A 157 -4.55 -1.19 -4.54
C TRP A 157 -3.08 -0.78 -4.47
N GLY A 158 -2.76 0.46 -4.87
CA GLY A 158 -1.41 1.00 -4.85
C GLY A 158 -1.25 2.14 -3.84
N ALA A 159 -0.04 2.34 -3.33
CA ALA A 159 0.33 3.49 -2.53
C ALA A 159 1.54 4.21 -3.12
N ILE A 160 1.54 5.54 -2.98
CA ILE A 160 2.72 6.38 -3.13
C ILE A 160 3.07 6.92 -1.74
N GLY A 161 4.29 6.64 -1.29
CA GLY A 161 4.76 6.97 0.05
C GLY A 161 5.01 8.47 0.26
N ALA A 162 5.07 8.90 1.53
CA ALA A 162 5.23 10.31 1.89
C ALA A 162 6.51 10.96 1.32
N ARG A 163 7.57 10.18 1.08
CA ARG A 163 8.82 10.67 0.49
C ARG A 163 8.79 10.83 -1.03
N THR A 164 7.79 10.24 -1.68
CA THR A 164 7.66 10.20 -3.14
C THR A 164 6.40 10.90 -3.66
N THR A 165 5.50 11.35 -2.78
CA THR A 165 4.27 12.08 -3.15
C THR A 165 4.57 13.38 -3.92
N GLU A 166 5.66 14.08 -3.64
CA GLU A 166 6.08 15.27 -4.41
C GLU A 166 6.71 14.94 -5.75
N SER A 167 7.19 13.71 -5.95
CA SER A 167 7.90 13.31 -7.15
C SER A 167 6.98 13.27 -8.36
N GLN A 168 7.31 14.05 -9.40
CA GLN A 168 6.59 14.04 -10.67
C GLN A 168 6.57 12.64 -11.29
N VAL A 169 7.69 11.90 -11.23
CA VAL A 169 7.79 10.53 -11.76
C VAL A 169 6.74 9.61 -11.13
N HIS A 170 6.50 9.71 -9.81
CA HIS A 170 5.52 8.89 -9.12
C HIS A 170 4.08 9.33 -9.40
N ARG A 171 3.83 10.62 -9.61
CA ARG A 171 2.51 11.13 -10.03
C ARG A 171 2.17 10.68 -11.45
N GLU A 172 3.13 10.74 -12.36
CA GLU A 172 3.01 10.21 -13.72
C GLU A 172 2.80 8.70 -13.72
N LEU A 173 3.58 7.95 -12.93
CA LEU A 173 3.39 6.52 -12.75
C LEU A 173 1.97 6.19 -12.29
N ALA A 174 1.48 6.85 -11.23
CA ALA A 174 0.14 6.62 -10.68
C ALA A 174 -0.97 6.90 -11.71
N SER A 175 -0.76 7.86 -12.64
CA SER A 175 -1.72 8.18 -13.70
C SER A 175 -1.96 7.03 -14.68
N GLY A 176 -1.06 6.06 -14.73
CA GLY A 176 -1.14 4.89 -15.62
C GLY A 176 -1.44 3.57 -14.93
N LEU A 177 -1.46 3.54 -13.58
CA LEU A 177 -1.76 2.33 -12.84
C LEU A 177 -3.25 1.95 -12.98
N SER A 178 -3.51 0.66 -13.12
CA SER A 178 -4.87 0.11 -13.36
C SER A 178 -5.65 -0.18 -12.07
N MET A 179 -5.22 0.35 -10.93
CA MET A 179 -5.86 0.20 -9.63
C MET A 179 -5.99 1.55 -8.93
N PRO A 180 -6.87 1.66 -7.92
CA PRO A 180 -6.89 2.81 -7.03
C PRO A 180 -5.54 3.05 -6.35
N VAL A 181 -5.12 4.33 -6.25
CA VAL A 181 -3.81 4.70 -5.69
C VAL A 181 -3.97 5.75 -4.59
N GLY A 182 -3.48 5.43 -3.39
CA GLY A 182 -3.43 6.35 -2.27
C GLY A 182 -2.11 7.12 -2.21
N PHE A 183 -2.17 8.45 -2.12
CA PHE A 183 -1.03 9.33 -1.92
C PHE A 183 -0.94 9.73 -0.44
N LYS A 184 0.16 9.38 0.23
CA LYS A 184 0.40 9.80 1.62
C LYS A 184 0.75 11.28 1.68
N ASN A 185 0.25 11.99 2.69
CA ASN A 185 0.70 13.34 3.01
C ASN A 185 2.21 13.35 3.33
N GLY A 186 2.83 14.52 3.24
CA GLY A 186 4.26 14.73 3.46
C GLY A 186 4.74 14.26 4.83
N THR A 187 6.04 14.07 4.97
CA THR A 187 6.67 13.66 6.24
C THR A 187 6.59 14.74 7.31
N ASP A 188 6.46 16.01 6.91
CA ASP A 188 6.17 17.16 7.77
C ASP A 188 4.73 17.17 8.32
N GLY A 189 3.79 16.52 7.65
CA GLY A 189 2.35 16.52 7.97
C GLY A 189 1.52 17.27 6.92
N GLY A 190 2.16 17.94 5.97
CA GLY A 190 1.50 18.73 4.92
C GLY A 190 0.62 17.88 4.01
N VAL A 191 -0.68 18.20 3.93
CA VAL A 191 -1.66 17.46 3.12
C VAL A 191 -1.74 18.00 1.69
N GLN A 192 -1.40 19.27 1.47
CA GLN A 192 -1.54 19.92 0.16
C GLN A 192 -0.78 19.18 -0.95
N ILE A 193 0.42 18.67 -0.66
CA ILE A 193 1.21 17.91 -1.63
C ILE A 193 0.53 16.63 -2.12
N ALA A 194 -0.27 15.99 -1.24
CA ALA A 194 -1.03 14.79 -1.61
C ALA A 194 -2.27 15.16 -2.44
N ILE A 195 -2.95 16.26 -2.12
CA ILE A 195 -4.05 16.83 -2.92
C ILE A 195 -3.56 17.16 -4.33
N ASP A 196 -2.41 17.83 -4.45
CA ASP A 196 -1.80 18.18 -5.75
C ASP A 196 -1.39 16.91 -6.53
N ALA A 197 -0.90 15.88 -5.83
CA ALA A 197 -0.55 14.62 -6.44
C ALA A 197 -1.76 13.87 -7.00
N VAL A 198 -2.87 13.83 -6.25
CA VAL A 198 -4.15 13.26 -6.71
C VAL A 198 -4.65 13.99 -7.96
N ARG A 199 -4.65 15.35 -7.95
CA ARG A 199 -5.00 16.14 -9.14
C ARG A 199 -4.10 15.83 -10.33
N ALA A 200 -2.79 15.81 -10.13
CA ALA A 200 -1.84 15.53 -11.21
C ALA A 200 -2.08 14.13 -11.80
N ALA A 201 -2.18 13.11 -10.94
CA ALA A 201 -2.36 11.72 -11.38
C ALA A 201 -3.71 11.47 -12.09
N ALA A 202 -4.73 12.30 -11.85
CA ALA A 202 -6.01 12.20 -12.53
C ALA A 202 -5.96 12.69 -14.01
N HIS A 203 -4.87 13.34 -14.44
CA HIS A 203 -4.71 13.86 -15.79
C HIS A 203 -3.85 12.93 -16.68
N PRO A 204 -3.98 13.05 -18.03
CA PRO A 204 -3.12 12.33 -18.96
C PRO A 204 -1.66 12.82 -18.88
N HIS A 205 -0.72 11.87 -18.96
CA HIS A 205 0.72 12.14 -18.96
C HIS A 205 1.45 11.42 -20.08
N ARG A 206 2.68 11.90 -20.39
CA ARG A 206 3.63 11.22 -21.28
C ARG A 206 5.01 11.28 -20.64
N PHE A 207 5.62 10.12 -20.43
CA PHE A 207 6.88 10.00 -19.70
C PHE A 207 7.72 8.81 -20.18
N LEU A 208 8.97 8.77 -19.72
CA LEU A 208 9.88 7.68 -20.04
C LEU A 208 9.57 6.46 -19.16
N GLY A 209 9.47 5.30 -19.76
CA GLY A 209 9.19 4.06 -19.04
C GLY A 209 9.85 2.86 -19.72
N VAL A 210 9.48 1.67 -19.28
CA VAL A 210 9.97 0.39 -19.81
C VAL A 210 8.77 -0.43 -20.29
N THR A 211 8.88 -1.03 -21.47
CA THR A 211 7.86 -1.92 -22.03
C THR A 211 7.92 -3.30 -21.35
N GLU A 212 6.93 -4.14 -21.58
CA GLU A 212 6.94 -5.55 -21.12
C GLU A 212 8.13 -6.34 -21.66
N GLN A 213 8.69 -5.97 -22.82
CA GLN A 213 9.88 -6.58 -23.40
C GLN A 213 11.19 -6.08 -22.78
N GLY A 214 11.11 -5.19 -21.78
CA GLY A 214 12.29 -4.62 -21.12
C GLY A 214 12.98 -3.51 -21.90
N LEU A 215 12.33 -2.93 -22.89
CA LEU A 215 12.87 -1.84 -23.71
C LEU A 215 12.42 -0.49 -23.18
N ALA A 216 13.30 0.51 -23.26
CA ALA A 216 12.93 1.88 -22.99
C ALA A 216 11.84 2.34 -23.97
N GLY A 217 10.84 3.04 -23.47
CA GLY A 217 9.70 3.50 -24.26
C GLY A 217 9.09 4.80 -23.75
N ILE A 218 8.17 5.36 -24.53
CA ILE A 218 7.34 6.50 -24.14
C ILE A 218 5.98 5.94 -23.69
N VAL A 219 5.66 6.12 -22.41
CA VAL A 219 4.37 5.75 -21.83
C VAL A 219 3.42 6.94 -22.00
N SER A 220 2.20 6.68 -22.49
CA SER A 220 1.11 7.66 -22.55
C SER A 220 -0.07 7.14 -21.73
N THR A 221 -0.53 7.92 -20.77
CA THR A 221 -1.61 7.56 -19.85
C THR A 221 -2.86 8.39 -20.09
N ARG A 222 -4.01 7.93 -19.54
CA ARG A 222 -5.28 8.66 -19.57
C ARG A 222 -5.53 9.47 -18.30
N GLY A 223 -4.75 9.25 -17.25
CA GLY A 223 -5.04 9.65 -15.89
C GLY A 223 -5.78 8.53 -15.12
N ASN A 224 -5.61 8.55 -13.81
CA ASN A 224 -6.23 7.60 -12.87
C ASN A 224 -7.19 8.37 -11.95
N PRO A 225 -8.53 8.24 -12.15
CA PRO A 225 -9.53 8.96 -11.35
C PRO A 225 -9.66 8.42 -9.92
N ASP A 226 -9.18 7.19 -9.66
CA ASP A 226 -9.34 6.51 -8.38
C ASP A 226 -8.20 6.83 -7.39
N CYS A 227 -7.48 7.92 -7.63
CA CYS A 227 -6.47 8.41 -6.69
C CYS A 227 -7.11 9.11 -5.50
N HIS A 228 -6.54 8.92 -4.30
CA HIS A 228 -7.05 9.49 -3.05
C HIS A 228 -5.94 9.84 -2.07
N VAL A 229 -6.26 10.62 -1.04
CA VAL A 229 -5.32 11.03 0.00
C VAL A 229 -5.28 10.02 1.15
N ILE A 230 -4.08 9.77 1.68
CA ILE A 230 -3.84 9.01 2.91
C ILE A 230 -3.25 9.93 3.97
N LEU A 231 -3.94 10.08 5.10
CA LEU A 231 -3.46 10.78 6.28
C LEU A 231 -2.58 9.84 7.11
N ARG A 232 -1.30 10.19 7.28
CA ARG A 232 -0.31 9.36 7.99
C ARG A 232 0.37 10.05 9.17
N GLY A 233 -0.13 11.27 9.57
CA GLY A 233 0.56 12.13 10.52
C GLY A 233 1.82 12.76 9.93
N GLY A 234 2.56 13.48 10.73
CA GLY A 234 3.80 14.15 10.36
C GLY A 234 4.70 14.44 11.55
N GLN A 235 5.72 15.25 11.32
CA GLN A 235 6.62 15.73 12.39
C GLN A 235 5.88 16.63 13.37
N ASP A 236 4.87 17.38 12.89
CA ASP A 236 4.04 18.28 13.70
C ASP A 236 2.98 17.55 14.52
N GLY A 237 2.88 16.24 14.38
CA GLY A 237 1.96 15.39 15.12
C GLY A 237 1.01 14.55 14.27
N PRO A 238 0.04 13.89 14.91
CA PRO A 238 -0.99 13.10 14.25
C PRO A 238 -1.99 13.97 13.48
N ASN A 239 -2.68 13.37 12.49
CA ASN A 239 -3.72 14.04 11.69
C ASN A 239 -4.95 13.15 11.44
N TYR A 240 -5.25 12.24 12.37
CA TYR A 240 -6.42 11.34 12.32
C TYR A 240 -7.65 11.87 13.07
N ASP A 241 -7.48 12.88 13.90
CA ASP A 241 -8.56 13.48 14.69
C ASP A 241 -9.62 14.15 13.80
N THR A 242 -10.82 14.33 14.34
CA THR A 242 -11.97 14.89 13.62
C THR A 242 -11.66 16.23 12.96
N ALA A 243 -10.93 17.13 13.64
CA ALA A 243 -10.63 18.46 13.09
C ALA A 243 -9.69 18.36 11.88
N SER A 244 -8.65 17.53 11.97
CA SER A 244 -7.71 17.25 10.88
C SER A 244 -8.38 16.59 9.69
N VAL A 245 -9.26 15.63 9.93
CA VAL A 245 -10.06 14.95 8.89
C VAL A 245 -10.96 15.98 8.19
N GLN A 246 -11.75 16.76 8.93
CA GLN A 246 -12.66 17.76 8.36
C GLN A 246 -11.90 18.84 7.56
N LYS A 247 -10.76 19.31 8.05
CA LYS A 247 -9.89 20.24 7.34
C LYS A 247 -9.43 19.68 5.99
N THR A 248 -9.04 18.40 5.97
CA THR A 248 -8.62 17.73 4.73
C THR A 248 -9.78 17.53 3.76
N LEU A 249 -10.94 17.11 4.26
CA LEU A 249 -12.15 16.95 3.43
C LEU A 249 -12.60 18.28 2.81
N ALA A 250 -12.48 19.40 3.55
CA ALA A 250 -12.75 20.74 3.04
C ALA A 250 -11.75 21.11 1.93
N ALA A 251 -10.45 20.93 2.16
CA ALA A 251 -9.41 21.21 1.15
C ALA A 251 -9.58 20.38 -0.13
N LEU A 252 -10.04 19.13 -0.02
CA LEU A 252 -10.36 18.30 -1.19
C LEU A 252 -11.55 18.87 -1.98
N ARG A 253 -12.63 19.32 -1.30
CA ARG A 253 -13.77 19.97 -1.94
C ARG A 253 -13.35 21.26 -2.66
N ASP A 254 -12.55 22.10 -1.99
CA ASP A 254 -12.03 23.34 -2.56
C ASP A 254 -11.16 23.09 -3.81
N ALA A 255 -10.47 21.94 -3.84
CA ALA A 255 -9.69 21.49 -4.99
C ALA A 255 -10.54 20.84 -6.11
N GLY A 256 -11.86 20.69 -5.93
CA GLY A 256 -12.77 20.03 -6.87
C GLY A 256 -12.58 18.51 -6.92
N LEU A 257 -12.07 17.91 -5.83
CA LEU A 257 -11.83 16.47 -5.72
C LEU A 257 -12.88 15.81 -4.81
N PRO A 258 -13.12 14.49 -4.95
CA PRO A 258 -13.95 13.75 -4.01
C PRO A 258 -13.43 13.92 -2.57
N ALA A 259 -14.31 14.36 -1.65
CA ALA A 259 -13.96 14.59 -0.25
C ALA A 259 -13.87 13.26 0.50
N ARG A 260 -12.79 12.52 0.29
CA ARG A 260 -12.57 11.17 0.81
C ARG A 260 -11.12 10.96 1.17
N VAL A 261 -10.89 10.35 2.32
CA VAL A 261 -9.55 10.08 2.85
C VAL A 261 -9.46 8.65 3.39
N MET A 262 -8.28 8.07 3.24
CA MET A 262 -7.85 6.91 4.03
C MET A 262 -6.99 7.40 5.19
N ILE A 263 -7.01 6.71 6.33
CA ILE A 263 -6.20 7.06 7.49
C ILE A 263 -5.27 5.89 7.84
N ASP A 264 -3.98 6.18 7.84
CA ASP A 264 -2.93 5.26 8.26
C ASP A 264 -2.74 5.38 9.77
N THR A 265 -3.02 4.32 10.53
CA THR A 265 -2.92 4.29 11.99
C THR A 265 -1.48 4.21 12.51
N SER A 266 -0.53 3.88 11.63
CA SER A 266 0.90 3.78 11.95
C SER A 266 1.63 5.12 11.71
N HIS A 267 2.94 5.10 11.57
CA HIS A 267 3.79 6.24 11.23
C HIS A 267 3.63 7.43 12.19
N GLY A 268 3.37 8.64 11.69
CA GLY A 268 3.21 9.85 12.51
C GLY A 268 1.94 9.82 13.37
N ASN A 269 0.92 9.11 12.96
CA ASN A 269 -0.33 8.98 13.72
C ASN A 269 -0.18 8.16 15.02
N SER A 270 0.83 7.31 15.11
CA SER A 270 1.14 6.51 16.30
C SER A 270 2.55 6.76 16.85
N ASP A 271 3.26 7.79 16.38
CA ASP A 271 4.68 8.04 16.70
C ASP A 271 5.57 6.81 16.41
N LYS A 272 5.20 5.98 15.42
CA LYS A 272 5.81 4.69 15.10
C LYS A 272 5.80 3.66 16.23
N ASP A 273 5.01 3.86 17.27
CA ASP A 273 4.74 2.86 18.30
C ASP A 273 3.52 2.04 17.91
N HIS A 274 3.75 0.79 17.50
CA HIS A 274 2.68 -0.11 17.09
C HIS A 274 1.60 -0.30 18.16
N ARG A 275 1.93 -0.19 19.45
CA ARG A 275 0.99 -0.32 20.57
C ARG A 275 -0.07 0.79 20.59
N ARG A 276 0.20 1.92 19.92
CA ARG A 276 -0.75 3.04 19.79
C ARG A 276 -1.73 2.85 18.63
N GLN A 277 -1.43 2.04 17.61
CA GLN A 277 -2.32 1.83 16.47
C GLN A 277 -3.76 1.43 16.87
N PRO A 278 -4.01 0.54 17.87
CA PRO A 278 -5.37 0.22 18.29
C PRO A 278 -6.14 1.40 18.89
N ALA A 279 -5.45 2.32 19.57
CA ALA A 279 -6.09 3.53 20.11
C ALA A 279 -6.45 4.50 18.97
N VAL A 280 -5.56 4.71 18.01
CA VAL A 280 -5.82 5.49 16.79
C VAL A 280 -6.98 4.89 15.99
N ALA A 281 -6.99 3.57 15.78
CA ALA A 281 -8.06 2.90 15.07
C ALA A 281 -9.42 3.03 15.78
N ARG A 282 -9.46 3.00 17.11
CA ARG A 282 -10.70 3.23 17.88
C ARG A 282 -11.25 4.65 17.76
N ASP A 283 -10.37 5.65 17.73
CA ASP A 283 -10.79 7.03 17.47
C ASP A 283 -11.42 7.17 16.09
N ILE A 284 -10.74 6.62 15.05
CA ILE A 284 -11.26 6.58 13.68
C ILE A 284 -12.61 5.84 13.63
N ALA A 285 -12.72 4.69 14.30
CA ALA A 285 -13.95 3.90 14.38
C ALA A 285 -15.08 4.71 15.03
N ALA A 286 -14.80 5.51 16.06
CA ALA A 286 -15.79 6.39 16.69
C ALA A 286 -16.30 7.47 15.72
N GLN A 287 -15.41 8.10 14.93
CA GLN A 287 -15.80 9.06 13.89
C GLN A 287 -16.69 8.40 12.81
N ILE A 288 -16.33 7.22 12.35
CA ILE A 288 -17.11 6.44 11.38
C ILE A 288 -18.51 6.12 11.97
N ALA A 289 -18.55 5.62 13.21
CA ALA A 289 -19.80 5.27 13.90
C ALA A 289 -20.75 6.46 14.11
N GLN A 290 -20.20 7.69 14.23
CA GLN A 290 -20.96 8.94 14.33
C GLN A 290 -21.49 9.42 12.96
N GLY A 291 -21.20 8.70 11.88
CA GLY A 291 -21.77 8.98 10.55
C GLY A 291 -20.81 9.66 9.58
N GLU A 292 -19.52 9.83 9.89
CA GLU A 292 -18.55 10.45 8.95
C GLU A 292 -18.40 9.64 7.65
N PRO A 293 -18.84 10.17 6.50
CA PRO A 293 -18.78 9.46 5.23
C PRO A 293 -17.45 9.61 4.50
N GLY A 294 -16.67 10.63 4.84
CA GLY A 294 -15.43 10.97 4.15
C GLY A 294 -14.27 10.06 4.50
N ILE A 295 -14.35 9.29 5.59
CA ILE A 295 -13.38 8.25 5.93
C ILE A 295 -13.75 6.97 5.17
N ILE A 296 -13.03 6.68 4.07
CA ILE A 296 -13.29 5.53 3.21
C ILE A 296 -12.38 4.35 3.49
N GLY A 297 -11.35 4.52 4.25
CA GLY A 297 -10.43 3.42 4.54
C GLY A 297 -9.50 3.67 5.71
N VAL A 298 -8.94 2.58 6.21
CA VAL A 298 -7.94 2.56 7.29
C VAL A 298 -6.78 1.68 6.87
N MET A 299 -5.55 2.10 7.20
CA MET A 299 -4.34 1.30 7.00
C MET A 299 -3.74 0.93 8.36
N LEU A 300 -3.30 -0.33 8.48
CA LEU A 300 -2.71 -0.91 9.69
C LEU A 300 -1.39 -1.62 9.33
N GLU A 301 -0.34 -1.42 10.13
CA GLU A 301 0.87 -2.24 10.06
C GLU A 301 0.76 -3.40 11.08
N SER A 302 0.64 -4.61 10.55
CA SER A 302 0.37 -5.83 11.32
C SER A 302 1.17 -7.01 10.77
N PHE A 303 1.63 -7.89 11.65
CA PHE A 303 2.26 -9.15 11.24
C PHE A 303 1.90 -10.27 12.23
N LEU A 304 2.55 -11.47 12.13
CA LEU A 304 2.26 -12.58 13.01
C LEU A 304 2.65 -12.30 14.47
N VAL A 305 3.83 -11.68 14.66
CA VAL A 305 4.39 -11.35 15.97
C VAL A 305 4.51 -9.81 16.08
N ASN A 306 4.14 -9.28 17.25
CA ASN A 306 4.17 -7.84 17.50
C ASN A 306 5.61 -7.28 17.57
N GLY A 307 5.72 -5.97 17.29
CA GLY A 307 6.97 -5.25 17.39
C GLY A 307 7.84 -5.35 16.14
N ARG A 308 9.14 -5.19 16.35
CA ARG A 308 10.18 -5.27 15.33
C ARG A 308 11.45 -5.88 15.88
N GLN A 309 12.31 -6.33 15.01
CA GLN A 309 13.65 -6.81 15.29
C GLN A 309 14.69 -6.15 14.38
N ASP A 310 15.94 -6.10 14.81
CA ASP A 310 17.02 -5.61 13.98
C ASP A 310 17.60 -6.73 13.11
N LEU A 311 17.91 -6.43 11.85
CA LEU A 311 18.61 -7.33 10.95
C LEU A 311 20.11 -7.36 11.32
N LYS A 312 20.49 -8.12 12.35
CA LYS A 312 21.89 -8.35 12.75
C LYS A 312 22.42 -9.67 12.21
N ASP A 313 21.64 -10.73 12.35
CA ASP A 313 21.95 -12.07 11.84
C ASP A 313 20.66 -12.71 11.34
N ARG A 314 20.59 -12.98 10.02
CA ARG A 314 19.42 -13.58 9.37
C ARG A 314 19.03 -14.95 9.94
N LYS A 315 19.99 -15.69 10.51
CA LYS A 315 19.75 -17.02 11.05
C LYS A 315 18.98 -17.03 12.38
N HIS A 316 18.95 -15.90 13.07
CA HIS A 316 18.32 -15.75 14.38
C HIS A 316 17.11 -14.81 14.35
N LEU A 317 16.56 -14.55 13.17
CA LEU A 317 15.33 -13.75 13.06
C LEU A 317 14.15 -14.51 13.69
N VAL A 318 13.35 -13.78 14.45
CA VAL A 318 12.06 -14.27 14.94
C VAL A 318 11.10 -14.38 13.78
N TYR A 319 10.59 -15.56 13.50
CA TYR A 319 9.64 -15.82 12.43
C TYR A 319 8.39 -14.95 12.59
N GLY A 320 7.97 -14.29 11.50
CA GLY A 320 6.77 -13.48 11.50
C GLY A 320 6.85 -12.16 12.27
N GLN A 321 8.06 -11.69 12.65
CA GLN A 321 8.27 -10.38 13.26
C GLN A 321 8.95 -9.42 12.26
N SER A 322 8.47 -8.19 12.17
CA SER A 322 8.98 -7.17 11.24
C SER A 322 10.47 -6.86 11.45
N ILE A 323 11.22 -6.67 10.35
CA ILE A 323 12.60 -6.16 10.34
C ILE A 323 12.69 -4.68 9.95
N THR A 324 11.55 -4.02 9.77
CA THR A 324 11.44 -2.60 9.44
C THR A 324 10.70 -1.85 10.55
N ASP A 325 9.58 -1.18 10.29
CA ASP A 325 8.83 -0.54 11.38
C ASP A 325 8.04 -1.58 12.20
N ALA A 326 7.80 -1.28 13.48
CA ALA A 326 7.12 -2.19 14.39
C ALA A 326 5.65 -2.36 14.00
N CYS A 327 5.19 -3.61 13.98
CA CYS A 327 3.84 -4.02 13.59
C CYS A 327 3.01 -4.47 14.80
N LEU A 328 1.68 -4.38 14.70
CA LEU A 328 0.77 -5.12 15.56
C LEU A 328 1.02 -6.64 15.41
N GLY A 329 0.89 -7.39 16.48
CA GLY A 329 0.78 -8.84 16.39
C GLY A 329 -0.62 -9.28 15.95
N TRP A 330 -0.75 -10.52 15.51
CA TRP A 330 -2.04 -11.07 15.05
C TRP A 330 -3.16 -10.89 16.08
N GLU A 331 -2.90 -11.25 17.33
CA GLU A 331 -3.88 -11.18 18.43
C GLU A 331 -4.34 -9.75 18.75
N MET A 332 -3.52 -8.75 18.41
CA MET A 332 -3.88 -7.33 18.55
C MET A 332 -4.68 -6.84 17.35
N THR A 333 -4.47 -7.44 16.17
CA THR A 333 -5.06 -7.00 14.90
C THR A 333 -6.52 -7.39 14.78
N VAL A 334 -6.86 -8.63 15.10
CA VAL A 334 -8.22 -9.16 14.94
C VAL A 334 -9.27 -8.30 15.67
N PRO A 335 -9.09 -7.95 16.97
CA PRO A 335 -10.04 -7.06 17.64
C PRO A 335 -10.23 -5.71 16.95
N VAL A 336 -9.15 -5.12 16.40
CA VAL A 336 -9.23 -3.83 15.67
C VAL A 336 -10.09 -3.98 14.41
N LEU A 337 -9.97 -5.07 13.67
CA LEU A 337 -10.81 -5.34 12.50
C LEU A 337 -12.29 -5.46 12.88
N HIS A 338 -12.60 -6.15 13.97
CA HIS A 338 -13.98 -6.24 14.48
C HIS A 338 -14.54 -4.90 14.94
N ASP A 339 -13.72 -4.05 15.61
CA ASP A 339 -14.11 -2.70 16.02
C ASP A 339 -14.46 -1.82 14.80
N LEU A 340 -13.66 -1.88 13.73
CA LEU A 340 -13.92 -1.17 12.49
C LEU A 340 -15.20 -1.66 11.80
N ALA A 341 -15.44 -2.96 11.74
CA ALA A 341 -16.67 -3.53 11.20
C ALA A 341 -17.90 -3.09 12.00
N ALA A 342 -17.81 -3.10 13.34
CA ALA A 342 -18.87 -2.61 14.21
C ALA A 342 -19.17 -1.12 13.98
N ALA A 343 -18.15 -0.30 13.71
CA ALA A 343 -18.29 1.11 13.40
C ALA A 343 -19.04 1.33 12.07
N VAL A 344 -18.76 0.52 11.04
CA VAL A 344 -19.50 0.56 9.77
C VAL A 344 -20.98 0.23 9.99
N ARG A 345 -21.28 -0.83 10.75
CA ARG A 345 -22.67 -1.20 11.11
C ARG A 345 -23.38 -0.07 11.89
N ALA A 346 -22.66 0.61 12.79
CA ALA A 346 -23.21 1.77 13.53
C ALA A 346 -23.47 2.95 12.59
N ARG A 347 -22.56 3.27 11.67
CA ARG A 347 -22.72 4.31 10.63
C ARG A 347 -24.00 4.11 9.81
N ARG A 348 -24.30 2.87 9.39
CA ARG A 348 -25.51 2.55 8.63
C ARG A 348 -26.78 2.89 9.38
N LYS A 349 -26.82 2.69 10.72
CA LYS A 349 -27.99 3.02 11.56
C LYS A 349 -28.21 4.53 11.73
N VAL A 350 -27.13 5.32 11.73
CA VAL A 350 -27.22 6.78 11.88
C VAL A 350 -27.68 7.45 10.58
N ARG A 351 -27.45 6.79 9.42
CA ARG A 351 -27.78 7.32 8.10
C ARG A 351 -29.15 6.90 7.58
N GLN A 352 -29.85 5.99 8.27
CA GLN A 352 -31.26 5.63 8.06
C GLN A 352 -32.18 6.65 8.75
#